data_dcee86233378cc8d5365dd5897fec012
#
_entry.id   dcee86233378cc8d5365dd5897fec012
#
_cell.length_a   1.000
_cell.length_b   1.000
_cell.length_c   1.000
_cell.angle_alpha   90.00
_cell.angle_beta   90.00
_cell.angle_gamma   90.00
#
_symmetry.space_group_name_H-M   'P 1'
#
loop_
_entity.id
_entity.type
_entity.pdbx_description
1 polymer ?
#
loop_
_entity_poly.entity_id
_entity_poly.type
_entity_poly.pdbx_seq_one_letter_code
_entity_poly.pdbx_strand_id
1 'polypeptide(L)'
;MKINSMKYLAVALLMLISGCAKKEAENFTELKGGIKGGGTYRLNELENVRSLDPVRVNDDVSHHVAHQIYDLLVDLDKDLKLTNELAQRWEVSEDGMLYTFHLRRGPKFQDNPCFPDGKGREFNATDVKYSLDRVCDPRTGSLGFDYFKNYVEGAVEYNQEITIAGRESRDPKISGVSGYIVKDDSTFQIKLKKPFGPFIYYLCLGFSYVVPKEAVEKYGADFFQNPVGTGPFVFIDWKQDLELNLKRNPNYWAKDEFGNQLPYVDAVKFKFLKETSQQLLEFRNMNLDESYRVPNESFKSIVTPEKTLTPEYSQFILQRVPSLSIQYYGFLTTGKIFNNEKVRQAFNYAIDRDKILKFVLNGQGFMGAIYGIVPPSMPDYDVKKIRGYNFDLEKAKQLMTDAGYPDGKGFPETILQINSGGDRNIQIAESIQNMLKEIGVNMKLNILQFAQHLDNIDAGRADFYRLGWIADYPDPENFLNLYYGKNVPKDPKEISPINSTRYQNPEYDEIFEKAITLTDREKRYELYMKAEQLAISQAPMMLIFYEEDYQLIQPYVKGYYLDAMHRINFRHLWLDK
;
A
#
# COMPACT_ATOMS: atom_id res chain seq x y z
N MET A 1 65.59 11.66 -29.51
CA MET A 1 64.56 10.87 -28.81
C MET A 1 63.69 11.74 -27.90
N LYS A 2 63.07 12.84 -28.42
CA LYS A 2 62.24 13.80 -27.65
C LYS A 2 61.00 14.33 -28.39
N ILE A 3 60.53 13.70 -29.47
CA ILE A 3 59.40 14.19 -30.30
C ILE A 3 58.13 13.33 -30.17
N ASN A 4 58.20 12.13 -29.56
CA ASN A 4 57.02 11.26 -29.46
C ASN A 4 56.16 11.44 -28.20
N SER A 5 56.61 12.15 -27.15
CA SER A 5 55.85 12.32 -25.90
C SER A 5 54.74 13.40 -25.98
N MET A 6 54.90 14.38 -26.91
CA MET A 6 53.89 15.46 -27.06
C MET A 6 52.65 15.02 -27.85
N LYS A 7 52.73 14.00 -28.71
CA LYS A 7 51.57 13.50 -29.46
C LYS A 7 50.61 12.67 -28.61
N TYR A 8 51.12 11.97 -27.59
CA TYR A 8 50.27 11.20 -26.66
C TYR A 8 49.58 12.08 -25.62
N LEU A 9 50.17 13.23 -25.25
CA LEU A 9 49.54 14.18 -24.35
C LEU A 9 48.37 14.92 -25.01
N ALA A 10 48.45 15.22 -26.32
CA ALA A 10 47.38 15.87 -27.08
C ALA A 10 46.19 14.92 -27.35
N VAL A 11 46.44 13.63 -27.54
CA VAL A 11 45.38 12.62 -27.73
C VAL A 11 44.66 12.31 -26.39
N ALA A 12 45.38 12.29 -25.26
CA ALA A 12 44.79 12.11 -23.94
C ALA A 12 43.94 13.33 -23.50
N LEU A 13 44.33 14.55 -23.91
CA LEU A 13 43.57 15.77 -23.60
C LEU A 13 42.28 15.91 -24.47
N LEU A 14 42.29 15.34 -25.69
CA LEU A 14 41.11 15.30 -26.56
C LEU A 14 40.07 14.22 -26.11
N MET A 15 40.47 13.17 -25.38
CA MET A 15 39.53 12.18 -24.83
C MET A 15 38.88 12.62 -23.51
N LEU A 16 39.41 13.64 -22.83
CA LEU A 16 38.80 14.21 -21.61
C LEU A 16 37.71 15.25 -21.88
N ILE A 17 37.53 15.70 -23.13
CA ILE A 17 36.49 16.70 -23.50
C ILE A 17 35.20 16.05 -24.04
N SER A 18 35.19 14.73 -24.28
CA SER A 18 34.01 14.03 -24.84
C SER A 18 33.02 13.51 -23.80
N GLY A 19 33.18 13.86 -22.52
CA GLY A 19 32.39 13.35 -21.41
C GLY A 19 31.26 14.26 -20.89
N CYS A 20 31.06 15.45 -21.46
CA CYS A 20 29.86 16.22 -21.19
C CYS A 20 28.74 15.73 -22.12
N ALA A 21 28.00 14.72 -21.70
CA ALA A 21 26.69 14.46 -22.28
C ALA A 21 25.92 15.78 -22.20
N LYS A 22 25.65 16.41 -23.35
CA LYS A 22 24.72 17.53 -23.43
C LYS A 22 23.40 17.05 -22.80
N LYS A 23 23.02 17.59 -21.64
CA LYS A 23 21.65 17.51 -21.18
C LYS A 23 20.80 18.02 -22.35
N GLU A 24 20.04 17.15 -23.00
CA GLU A 24 19.05 17.59 -23.99
C GLU A 24 18.16 18.63 -23.31
N ALA A 25 18.02 19.78 -23.94
CA ALA A 25 17.14 20.82 -23.42
C ALA A 25 15.71 20.27 -23.38
N GLU A 26 15.13 20.19 -22.21
CA GLU A 26 13.72 19.82 -22.06
C GLU A 26 12.88 20.91 -22.76
N ASN A 27 11.99 20.50 -23.66
CA ASN A 27 11.09 21.41 -24.35
C ASN A 27 9.76 21.46 -23.58
N PHE A 28 9.30 22.67 -23.29
CA PHE A 28 8.02 22.91 -22.65
C PHE A 28 7.07 23.65 -23.59
N THR A 29 5.79 23.28 -23.56
CA THR A 29 4.71 23.87 -24.34
C THR A 29 3.65 24.42 -23.41
N GLU A 30 3.23 25.66 -23.59
CA GLU A 30 2.11 26.21 -22.83
C GLU A 30 0.79 25.56 -23.29
N LEU A 31 0.04 25.05 -22.31
CA LEU A 31 -1.28 24.46 -22.46
C LEU A 31 -2.34 25.40 -21.89
N LYS A 32 -3.62 25.11 -22.12
CA LYS A 32 -4.72 25.86 -21.53
C LYS A 32 -4.69 25.77 -20.00
N GLY A 33 -5.17 26.80 -19.31
CA GLY A 33 -5.18 26.85 -17.84
C GLY A 33 -3.85 27.22 -17.19
N GLY A 34 -2.84 27.70 -17.97
CA GLY A 34 -1.51 28.08 -17.46
C GLY A 34 -0.63 26.88 -17.11
N ILE A 35 -0.94 25.72 -17.67
CA ILE A 35 -0.22 24.47 -17.45
C ILE A 35 0.90 24.34 -18.48
N LYS A 36 2.04 23.75 -18.11
CA LYS A 36 3.12 23.44 -19.05
C LYS A 36 3.13 21.94 -19.36
N GLY A 37 3.13 21.60 -20.64
CA GLY A 37 3.36 20.22 -21.12
C GLY A 37 4.83 20.03 -21.46
N GLY A 38 5.36 18.84 -21.20
CA GLY A 38 6.75 18.49 -21.51
C GLY A 38 7.61 18.16 -20.29
N GLY A 39 8.86 17.81 -20.57
CA GLY A 39 9.85 17.47 -19.56
C GLY A 39 9.75 16.06 -18.99
N THR A 40 10.73 15.72 -18.15
CA THR A 40 10.85 14.41 -17.50
C THR A 40 10.72 14.55 -15.99
N TYR A 41 9.80 13.82 -15.38
CA TYR A 41 9.68 13.69 -13.94
C TYR A 41 10.56 12.54 -13.42
N ARG A 42 11.35 12.79 -12.38
CA ARG A 42 12.36 11.87 -11.85
C ARG A 42 12.09 11.62 -10.39
N LEU A 43 11.89 10.37 -10.04
CA LEU A 43 11.68 9.92 -8.67
C LEU A 43 12.57 8.74 -8.33
N ASN A 44 12.60 8.38 -7.07
CA ASN A 44 13.32 7.22 -6.56
C ASN A 44 12.38 6.30 -5.78
N GLU A 45 12.53 5.00 -6.03
CA GLU A 45 11.99 3.95 -5.18
C GLU A 45 13.12 3.29 -4.39
N LEU A 46 12.87 2.96 -3.12
CA LEU A 46 13.88 2.33 -2.25
C LEU A 46 14.07 0.84 -2.54
N GLU A 47 13.11 0.24 -3.21
CA GLU A 47 13.08 -1.17 -3.61
C GLU A 47 12.93 -1.30 -5.12
N ASN A 48 13.27 -2.47 -5.67
CA ASN A 48 13.07 -2.73 -7.09
C ASN A 48 11.63 -3.17 -7.38
N VAL A 49 11.17 -2.88 -8.60
CA VAL A 49 9.99 -3.52 -9.18
C VAL A 49 10.19 -5.04 -9.21
N ARG A 50 9.20 -5.80 -8.81
CA ARG A 50 9.21 -7.26 -8.86
C ARG A 50 8.52 -7.79 -10.10
N SER A 51 7.43 -7.17 -10.50
CA SER A 51 6.66 -7.57 -11.67
C SER A 51 5.80 -6.40 -12.17
N LEU A 52 5.67 -6.29 -13.48
CA LEU A 52 4.67 -5.43 -14.14
C LEU A 52 3.50 -6.25 -14.72
N ASP A 53 3.44 -7.56 -14.49
CA ASP A 53 2.23 -8.35 -14.75
C ASP A 53 1.22 -8.14 -13.60
N PRO A 54 0.04 -7.54 -13.86
CA PRO A 54 -0.93 -7.18 -12.83
C PRO A 54 -1.25 -8.30 -11.83
N VAL A 55 -1.41 -9.53 -12.28
CA VAL A 55 -1.75 -10.66 -11.40
C VAL A 55 -0.67 -10.96 -10.35
N ARG A 56 0.54 -10.39 -10.50
CA ARG A 56 1.69 -10.52 -9.59
C ARG A 56 2.08 -9.22 -8.91
N VAL A 57 1.37 -8.13 -9.16
CA VAL A 57 1.57 -6.84 -8.49
C VAL A 57 0.99 -6.93 -7.07
N ASN A 58 1.86 -7.08 -6.09
CA ASN A 58 1.53 -7.24 -4.67
C ASN A 58 2.46 -6.47 -3.73
N ASP A 59 3.18 -5.49 -4.27
CA ASP A 59 4.05 -4.58 -3.53
C ASP A 59 3.88 -3.15 -4.07
N ASP A 60 4.15 -2.16 -3.22
CA ASP A 60 3.91 -0.74 -3.52
C ASP A 60 4.71 -0.27 -4.73
N VAL A 61 5.99 -0.65 -4.83
CA VAL A 61 6.86 -0.18 -5.93
C VAL A 61 6.39 -0.69 -7.28
N SER A 62 6.03 -1.98 -7.37
CA SER A 62 5.44 -2.55 -8.59
C SER A 62 4.10 -1.90 -8.91
N HIS A 63 3.27 -1.60 -7.89
CA HIS A 63 2.00 -0.89 -8.06
C HIS A 63 2.20 0.54 -8.55
N HIS A 64 3.17 1.29 -8.02
CA HIS A 64 3.46 2.67 -8.44
C HIS A 64 3.78 2.76 -9.93
N VAL A 65 4.59 1.83 -10.46
CA VAL A 65 4.90 1.78 -11.89
C VAL A 65 3.72 1.28 -12.71
N ALA A 66 3.07 0.20 -12.26
CA ALA A 66 1.93 -0.39 -12.96
C ALA A 66 0.77 0.61 -13.13
N HIS A 67 0.50 1.44 -12.11
CA HIS A 67 -0.53 2.49 -12.14
C HIS A 67 -0.30 3.55 -13.22
N GLN A 68 0.92 3.71 -13.72
CA GLN A 68 1.20 4.62 -14.83
C GLN A 68 0.96 3.95 -16.20
N ILE A 69 0.96 2.62 -16.27
CA ILE A 69 0.90 1.85 -17.52
C ILE A 69 -0.52 1.35 -17.81
N TYR A 70 -1.25 1.01 -16.76
CA TYR A 70 -2.59 0.40 -16.82
C TYR A 70 -3.66 1.33 -16.27
N ASP A 71 -4.90 1.04 -16.60
CA ASP A 71 -6.09 1.60 -15.96
C ASP A 71 -6.92 0.48 -15.30
N LEU A 72 -7.71 0.87 -14.29
CA LEU A 72 -8.67 0.04 -13.56
C LEU A 72 -10.10 0.29 -14.06
N LEU A 73 -11.07 -0.49 -13.60
CA LEU A 73 -12.50 -0.17 -13.81
C LEU A 73 -12.90 1.08 -13.03
N VAL A 74 -12.51 1.11 -11.77
CA VAL A 74 -12.70 2.20 -10.81
C VAL A 74 -11.40 2.45 -10.08
N ASP A 75 -11.15 3.67 -9.67
CA ASP A 75 -9.94 4.07 -8.95
C ASP A 75 -10.29 4.95 -7.75
N LEU A 76 -9.30 5.42 -7.01
CA LEU A 76 -9.44 6.35 -5.90
C LEU A 76 -8.85 7.70 -6.26
N ASP A 77 -9.51 8.78 -5.83
CA ASP A 77 -8.96 10.14 -5.93
C ASP A 77 -7.96 10.45 -4.79
N LYS A 78 -7.44 11.68 -4.77
CA LYS A 78 -6.51 12.15 -3.72
C LYS A 78 -7.07 12.11 -2.30
N ASP A 79 -8.40 12.10 -2.15
CA ASP A 79 -9.12 12.02 -0.88
C ASP A 79 -9.58 10.58 -0.58
N LEU A 80 -9.05 9.59 -1.33
CA LEU A 80 -9.38 8.16 -1.26
C LEU A 80 -10.86 7.85 -1.51
N LYS A 81 -11.54 8.67 -2.31
CA LYS A 81 -12.91 8.43 -2.75
C LYS A 81 -12.93 7.72 -4.09
N LEU A 82 -13.87 6.79 -4.24
CA LEU A 82 -14.06 6.05 -5.49
C LEU A 82 -14.35 6.99 -6.67
N THR A 83 -13.65 6.79 -7.76
CA THR A 83 -13.80 7.51 -9.02
C THR A 83 -13.98 6.57 -10.20
N ASN A 84 -14.61 7.07 -11.25
CA ASN A 84 -14.77 6.38 -12.52
C ASN A 84 -13.45 6.38 -13.31
N GLU A 85 -13.03 5.20 -13.80
CA GLU A 85 -11.88 5.12 -14.70
C GLU A 85 -12.30 4.48 -16.03
N LEU A 86 -11.99 3.22 -16.32
CA LEU A 86 -12.50 2.54 -17.53
C LEU A 86 -14.00 2.30 -17.48
N ALA A 87 -14.59 2.16 -16.29
CA ALA A 87 -16.04 2.24 -16.12
C ALA A 87 -16.48 3.71 -16.08
N GLN A 88 -17.40 4.11 -16.94
CA GLN A 88 -17.99 5.45 -16.93
C GLN A 88 -18.95 5.63 -15.74
N ARG A 89 -19.59 4.56 -15.30
CA ARG A 89 -20.45 4.46 -14.12
C ARG A 89 -20.59 2.99 -13.72
N TRP A 90 -20.99 2.77 -12.48
CA TRP A 90 -21.37 1.44 -12.01
C TRP A 90 -22.61 1.54 -11.12
N GLU A 91 -23.27 0.42 -10.92
CA GLU A 91 -24.42 0.26 -10.04
C GLU A 91 -24.36 -1.09 -9.33
N VAL A 92 -24.94 -1.15 -8.15
CA VAL A 92 -25.00 -2.35 -7.31
C VAL A 92 -26.46 -2.69 -7.06
N SER A 93 -26.84 -3.97 -7.20
CA SER A 93 -28.19 -4.43 -6.89
C SER A 93 -28.55 -4.23 -5.42
N GLU A 94 -29.83 -4.15 -5.09
CA GLU A 94 -30.32 -3.91 -3.72
C GLU A 94 -29.82 -4.95 -2.71
N ASP A 95 -29.65 -6.20 -3.15
CA ASP A 95 -29.11 -7.29 -2.34
C ASP A 95 -27.57 -7.26 -2.20
N GLY A 96 -26.89 -6.31 -2.87
CA GLY A 96 -25.44 -6.16 -2.84
C GLY A 96 -24.66 -7.26 -3.56
N MET A 97 -25.32 -8.09 -4.38
CA MET A 97 -24.70 -9.27 -4.98
C MET A 97 -24.34 -9.11 -6.46
N LEU A 98 -24.88 -8.12 -7.16
CA LEU A 98 -24.61 -7.88 -8.58
C LEU A 98 -24.08 -6.47 -8.80
N TYR A 99 -22.83 -6.38 -9.27
CA TYR A 99 -22.20 -5.14 -9.70
C TYR A 99 -22.27 -5.05 -11.22
N THR A 100 -22.80 -3.95 -11.75
CA THR A 100 -22.89 -3.71 -13.20
C THR A 100 -22.06 -2.49 -13.56
N PHE A 101 -21.07 -2.68 -14.44
CA PHE A 101 -20.15 -1.65 -14.91
C PHE A 101 -20.48 -1.29 -16.35
N HIS A 102 -20.69 0.00 -16.62
CA HIS A 102 -20.85 0.55 -17.96
C HIS A 102 -19.53 1.14 -18.41
N LEU A 103 -18.89 0.49 -19.37
CA LEU A 103 -17.53 0.80 -19.81
C LEU A 103 -17.50 2.02 -20.73
N ARG A 104 -16.39 2.79 -20.66
CA ARG A 104 -16.12 3.86 -21.60
C ARG A 104 -15.86 3.29 -22.99
N ARG A 105 -16.30 4.01 -24.02
CA ARG A 105 -15.88 3.78 -25.40
C ARG A 105 -14.72 4.73 -25.74
N GLY A 106 -13.79 4.24 -26.55
CA GLY A 106 -12.66 5.03 -27.02
C GLY A 106 -11.30 4.79 -26.35
N PRO A 107 -11.19 4.39 -25.04
CA PRO A 107 -9.89 4.00 -24.51
C PRO A 107 -9.30 2.85 -25.34
N LYS A 108 -8.00 2.98 -25.72
CA LYS A 108 -7.26 1.99 -26.49
C LYS A 108 -6.06 1.49 -25.71
N PHE A 109 -5.71 0.26 -25.94
CA PHE A 109 -4.41 -0.24 -25.54
C PHE A 109 -3.29 0.53 -26.25
N GLN A 110 -2.15 0.60 -25.62
CA GLN A 110 -0.95 1.23 -26.16
C GLN A 110 -0.48 0.51 -27.41
N ASP A 111 0.07 1.24 -28.38
CA ASP A 111 0.66 0.68 -29.59
C ASP A 111 1.78 -0.31 -29.20
N ASN A 112 1.68 -1.54 -29.67
CA ASN A 112 2.62 -2.60 -29.33
C ASN A 112 2.65 -3.69 -30.43
N PRO A 113 3.81 -4.29 -30.72
CA PRO A 113 3.91 -5.39 -31.67
C PRO A 113 3.06 -6.63 -31.36
N CYS A 114 2.40 -6.72 -30.18
CA CYS A 114 1.45 -7.80 -29.91
C CYS A 114 0.18 -7.72 -30.77
N PHE A 115 -0.16 -6.54 -31.26
CA PHE A 115 -1.28 -6.36 -32.18
C PHE A 115 -0.86 -6.58 -33.62
N PRO A 116 -1.75 -7.06 -34.51
CA PRO A 116 -1.41 -7.44 -35.89
C PRO A 116 -0.75 -6.34 -36.71
N ASP A 117 -1.18 -5.09 -36.53
CA ASP A 117 -0.67 -3.90 -37.23
C ASP A 117 0.24 -3.03 -36.34
N GLY A 118 0.57 -3.52 -35.15
CA GLY A 118 1.30 -2.79 -34.13
C GLY A 118 0.50 -1.66 -33.45
N LYS A 119 -0.80 -1.51 -33.76
CA LYS A 119 -1.69 -0.49 -33.22
C LYS A 119 -2.60 -1.05 -32.13
N GLY A 120 -2.66 -0.37 -31.01
CA GLY A 120 -3.55 -0.72 -29.93
C GLY A 120 -5.02 -0.62 -30.33
N ARG A 121 -5.77 -1.70 -30.14
CA ARG A 121 -7.22 -1.72 -30.33
C ARG A 121 -7.96 -1.12 -29.14
N GLU A 122 -9.22 -0.75 -29.33
CA GLU A 122 -10.12 -0.37 -28.25
C GLU A 122 -10.32 -1.55 -27.28
N PHE A 123 -10.33 -1.24 -25.95
CA PHE A 123 -10.65 -2.24 -24.94
C PHE A 123 -12.15 -2.50 -24.88
N ASN A 124 -12.55 -3.63 -24.33
CA ASN A 124 -13.95 -3.99 -24.14
C ASN A 124 -14.17 -4.90 -22.91
N ALA A 125 -15.41 -5.27 -22.66
CA ALA A 125 -15.80 -6.11 -21.51
C ALA A 125 -15.14 -7.50 -21.51
N THR A 126 -14.74 -8.03 -22.66
CA THR A 126 -14.03 -9.30 -22.74
C THR A 126 -12.61 -9.18 -22.18
N ASP A 127 -11.95 -8.03 -22.36
CA ASP A 127 -10.63 -7.78 -21.78
C ASP A 127 -10.70 -7.71 -20.25
N VAL A 128 -11.75 -7.08 -19.72
CA VAL A 128 -12.01 -7.05 -18.27
C VAL A 128 -12.18 -8.46 -17.71
N LYS A 129 -13.06 -9.27 -18.36
CA LYS A 129 -13.25 -10.67 -17.97
C LYS A 129 -11.94 -11.44 -18.02
N TYR A 130 -11.20 -11.33 -19.12
CA TYR A 130 -9.92 -12.01 -19.29
C TYR A 130 -8.93 -11.67 -18.18
N SER A 131 -8.81 -10.38 -17.85
CA SER A 131 -7.90 -9.90 -16.80
C SER A 131 -8.26 -10.44 -15.43
N LEU A 132 -9.55 -10.43 -15.06
CA LEU A 132 -10.02 -10.94 -13.78
C LEU A 132 -10.02 -12.49 -13.72
N ASP A 133 -10.31 -13.19 -14.83
CA ASP A 133 -10.14 -14.64 -14.91
C ASP A 133 -8.69 -15.06 -14.62
N ARG A 134 -7.69 -14.30 -15.12
CA ARG A 134 -6.27 -14.53 -14.83
C ARG A 134 -5.94 -14.45 -13.35
N VAL A 135 -6.60 -13.57 -12.59
CA VAL A 135 -6.40 -13.47 -11.13
C VAL A 135 -6.83 -14.77 -10.44
N CYS A 136 -7.87 -15.43 -10.95
CA CYS A 136 -8.39 -16.68 -10.40
C CYS A 136 -7.71 -17.94 -11.00
N ASP A 137 -6.84 -17.78 -12.00
CA ASP A 137 -6.10 -18.89 -12.62
C ASP A 137 -4.89 -19.29 -11.76
N PRO A 138 -4.84 -20.52 -11.20
CA PRO A 138 -3.74 -20.93 -10.32
C PRO A 138 -2.37 -20.94 -11.02
N ARG A 139 -2.32 -21.01 -12.34
CA ARG A 139 -1.08 -21.01 -13.13
C ARG A 139 -0.35 -19.67 -13.07
N THR A 140 -1.06 -18.59 -12.79
CA THR A 140 -0.47 -17.24 -12.65
C THR A 140 0.23 -17.03 -11.32
N GLY A 141 -0.15 -17.77 -10.27
CA GLY A 141 0.34 -17.60 -8.91
C GLY A 141 -0.12 -16.28 -8.27
N SER A 142 -1.28 -15.75 -8.69
CA SER A 142 -1.81 -14.48 -8.18
C SER A 142 -2.24 -14.58 -6.72
N LEU A 143 -1.75 -13.66 -5.89
CA LEU A 143 -2.25 -13.47 -4.51
C LEU A 143 -3.64 -12.80 -4.49
N GLY A 144 -4.04 -12.13 -5.57
CA GLY A 144 -5.36 -11.54 -5.73
C GLY A 144 -6.51 -12.56 -5.65
N PHE A 145 -6.24 -13.84 -5.91
CA PHE A 145 -7.23 -14.91 -5.76
C PHE A 145 -7.83 -14.95 -4.35
N ASP A 146 -7.05 -14.68 -3.31
CA ASP A 146 -7.51 -14.71 -1.92
C ASP A 146 -8.58 -13.65 -1.63
N TYR A 147 -8.59 -12.54 -2.35
CA TYR A 147 -9.63 -11.52 -2.27
C TYR A 147 -10.93 -11.96 -2.95
N PHE A 148 -10.85 -12.61 -4.11
CA PHE A 148 -12.04 -12.97 -4.90
C PHE A 148 -12.65 -14.32 -4.53
N LYS A 149 -11.86 -15.30 -4.09
CA LYS A 149 -12.31 -16.69 -3.83
C LYS A 149 -13.51 -16.80 -2.88
N ASN A 150 -13.62 -15.88 -1.91
CA ASN A 150 -14.66 -15.91 -0.89
C ASN A 150 -15.95 -15.23 -1.31
N TYR A 151 -15.90 -14.37 -2.34
CA TYR A 151 -17.01 -13.52 -2.71
C TYR A 151 -17.52 -13.72 -4.13
N VAL A 152 -16.66 -13.92 -5.13
CA VAL A 152 -17.08 -14.04 -6.53
C VAL A 152 -17.60 -15.44 -6.85
N GLU A 153 -18.79 -15.49 -7.47
CA GLU A 153 -19.41 -16.76 -7.93
C GLU A 153 -18.51 -17.47 -8.95
N GLY A 154 -18.25 -18.76 -8.74
CA GLY A 154 -17.45 -19.57 -9.66
C GLY A 154 -15.92 -19.37 -9.60
N ALA A 155 -15.41 -18.49 -8.73
CA ALA A 155 -13.96 -18.24 -8.62
C ALA A 155 -13.21 -19.49 -8.12
N VAL A 156 -13.73 -20.15 -7.10
CA VAL A 156 -13.14 -21.37 -6.53
C VAL A 156 -13.27 -22.54 -7.50
N GLU A 157 -14.43 -22.71 -8.11
CA GLU A 157 -14.72 -23.76 -9.06
C GLU A 157 -13.81 -23.68 -10.30
N TYR A 158 -13.59 -22.47 -10.81
CA TYR A 158 -12.65 -22.23 -11.92
C TYR A 158 -11.22 -22.57 -11.52
N ASN A 159 -10.74 -22.07 -10.38
CA ASN A 159 -9.39 -22.33 -9.90
C ASN A 159 -9.14 -23.83 -9.69
N GLN A 160 -10.09 -24.55 -9.08
CA GLN A 160 -10.00 -25.97 -8.87
C GLN A 160 -10.00 -26.77 -10.18
N GLU A 161 -10.88 -26.41 -11.13
CA GLU A 161 -10.94 -27.07 -12.43
C GLU A 161 -9.63 -26.93 -13.22
N ILE A 162 -9.04 -25.72 -13.25
CA ILE A 162 -7.75 -25.50 -13.90
C ILE A 162 -6.64 -26.34 -13.23
N THR A 163 -6.66 -26.41 -11.91
CA THR A 163 -5.71 -27.25 -11.15
C THR A 163 -5.84 -28.74 -11.51
N ILE A 164 -7.08 -29.26 -11.56
CA ILE A 164 -7.36 -30.66 -11.88
C ILE A 164 -6.99 -30.93 -13.35
N ALA A 165 -7.41 -30.09 -14.28
CA ALA A 165 -7.12 -30.23 -15.70
C ALA A 165 -5.61 -30.30 -15.97
N GLY A 166 -4.83 -29.46 -15.28
CA GLY A 166 -3.36 -29.48 -15.36
C GLY A 166 -2.75 -30.79 -14.84
N ARG A 167 -3.25 -31.33 -13.72
CA ARG A 167 -2.80 -32.64 -13.17
C ARG A 167 -3.16 -33.80 -14.09
N GLU A 168 -4.34 -33.74 -14.69
CA GLU A 168 -4.85 -34.79 -15.60
C GLU A 168 -4.38 -34.61 -17.04
N SER A 169 -3.62 -33.57 -17.36
CA SER A 169 -3.14 -33.23 -18.70
C SER A 169 -4.27 -33.20 -19.76
N ARG A 170 -5.38 -32.57 -19.39
CA ARG A 170 -6.57 -32.40 -20.28
C ARG A 170 -6.97 -30.92 -20.35
N ASP A 171 -7.82 -30.63 -21.32
CA ASP A 171 -8.43 -29.29 -21.39
C ASP A 171 -9.40 -29.05 -20.24
N PRO A 172 -9.45 -27.80 -19.72
CA PRO A 172 -10.41 -27.42 -18.70
C PRO A 172 -11.86 -27.51 -19.21
N LYS A 173 -12.77 -27.98 -18.35
CA LYS A 173 -14.22 -28.02 -18.63
C LYS A 173 -14.90 -26.67 -18.39
N ILE A 174 -14.26 -25.78 -17.64
CA ILE A 174 -14.71 -24.42 -17.33
C ILE A 174 -13.72 -23.44 -17.97
N SER A 175 -14.23 -22.53 -18.80
CA SER A 175 -13.40 -21.59 -19.58
C SER A 175 -13.12 -20.26 -18.87
N GLY A 176 -13.72 -20.03 -17.69
CA GLY A 176 -13.56 -18.79 -16.90
C GLY A 176 -14.48 -18.76 -15.69
N VAL A 177 -14.36 -17.75 -14.86
CA VAL A 177 -15.17 -17.52 -13.66
C VAL A 177 -16.60 -17.19 -14.07
N SER A 178 -17.59 -17.95 -13.58
CA SER A 178 -19.01 -17.77 -13.96
C SER A 178 -19.61 -16.46 -13.47
N GLY A 179 -19.10 -15.91 -12.37
CA GLY A 179 -19.50 -14.62 -11.83
C GLY A 179 -19.00 -13.41 -12.63
N TYR A 180 -18.09 -13.59 -13.60
CA TYR A 180 -17.64 -12.54 -14.52
C TYR A 180 -18.42 -12.63 -15.83
N ILE A 181 -19.40 -11.73 -16.02
CA ILE A 181 -20.40 -11.82 -17.07
C ILE A 181 -20.21 -10.67 -18.06
N VAL A 182 -19.87 -11.00 -19.30
CA VAL A 182 -19.90 -10.08 -20.45
C VAL A 182 -21.31 -10.05 -21.00
N LYS A 183 -22.00 -8.90 -20.88
CA LYS A 183 -23.35 -8.71 -21.43
C LYS A 183 -23.27 -8.25 -22.88
N ASP A 184 -22.37 -7.32 -23.15
CA ASP A 184 -22.00 -6.78 -24.45
C ASP A 184 -20.61 -6.13 -24.34
N ASP A 185 -20.07 -5.55 -25.41
CA ASP A 185 -18.73 -4.96 -25.46
C ASP A 185 -18.52 -3.83 -24.44
N SER A 186 -19.59 -3.19 -23.96
CA SER A 186 -19.56 -2.04 -23.07
C SER A 186 -20.22 -2.26 -21.70
N THR A 187 -20.71 -3.48 -21.44
CA THR A 187 -21.40 -3.81 -20.18
C THR A 187 -20.81 -5.08 -19.57
N PHE A 188 -20.20 -4.92 -18.41
CA PHE A 188 -19.61 -6.01 -17.64
C PHE A 188 -20.28 -6.15 -16.29
N GLN A 189 -20.49 -7.38 -15.82
CA GLN A 189 -21.09 -7.64 -14.52
C GLN A 189 -20.21 -8.57 -13.67
N ILE A 190 -20.21 -8.31 -12.35
CA ILE A 190 -19.60 -9.20 -11.34
C ILE A 190 -20.70 -9.67 -10.40
N LYS A 191 -20.91 -10.98 -10.33
CA LYS A 191 -21.87 -11.61 -9.42
C LYS A 191 -21.15 -12.20 -8.22
N LEU A 192 -21.61 -11.82 -7.03
CA LEU A 192 -21.11 -12.32 -5.75
C LEU A 192 -21.94 -13.52 -5.26
N LYS A 193 -21.32 -14.37 -4.44
CA LYS A 193 -21.99 -15.47 -3.71
C LYS A 193 -22.73 -14.98 -2.47
N LYS A 194 -22.27 -13.87 -1.89
CA LYS A 194 -22.82 -13.22 -0.71
C LYS A 194 -22.49 -11.73 -0.77
N PRO A 195 -23.30 -10.86 -0.17
CA PRO A 195 -23.03 -9.44 -0.17
C PRO A 195 -21.74 -9.13 0.61
N PHE A 196 -20.97 -8.16 0.10
CA PHE A 196 -19.76 -7.66 0.74
C PHE A 196 -19.58 -6.19 0.39
N GLY A 197 -19.88 -5.29 1.32
CA GLY A 197 -19.89 -3.85 1.08
C GLY A 197 -18.56 -3.28 0.59
N PRO A 198 -17.39 -3.71 1.10
CA PRO A 198 -16.08 -3.25 0.61
C PRO A 198 -15.65 -3.79 -0.76
N PHE A 199 -16.41 -4.70 -1.40
CA PHE A 199 -15.99 -5.40 -2.62
C PHE A 199 -15.46 -4.49 -3.72
N ILE A 200 -16.06 -3.31 -3.90
CA ILE A 200 -15.68 -2.36 -4.95
C ILE A 200 -14.19 -1.93 -4.84
N TYR A 201 -13.64 -1.87 -3.62
CA TYR A 201 -12.24 -1.53 -3.39
C TYR A 201 -11.25 -2.60 -3.87
N TYR A 202 -11.68 -3.86 -3.98
CA TYR A 202 -10.84 -4.92 -4.56
C TYR A 202 -10.53 -4.65 -6.03
N LEU A 203 -11.41 -3.91 -6.71
CA LEU A 203 -11.20 -3.50 -8.10
C LEU A 203 -10.28 -2.30 -8.25
N CYS A 204 -9.86 -1.67 -7.13
CA CYS A 204 -8.83 -0.62 -7.10
C CYS A 204 -7.43 -1.19 -6.81
N LEU A 205 -7.28 -2.50 -6.59
CA LEU A 205 -6.00 -3.14 -6.28
C LEU A 205 -5.24 -3.52 -7.56
N GLY A 206 -3.91 -3.56 -7.47
CA GLY A 206 -3.02 -3.74 -8.61
C GLY A 206 -3.27 -4.98 -9.47
N PHE A 207 -3.81 -6.07 -8.88
CA PHE A 207 -4.16 -7.27 -9.64
C PHE A 207 -5.43 -7.12 -10.50
N SER A 208 -6.18 -6.01 -10.38
CA SER A 208 -7.41 -5.73 -11.14
C SER A 208 -7.21 -4.87 -12.39
N TYR A 209 -5.96 -4.51 -12.73
CA TYR A 209 -5.66 -3.80 -13.98
C TYR A 209 -6.09 -4.58 -15.21
N VAL A 210 -6.59 -3.86 -16.23
CA VAL A 210 -7.04 -4.47 -17.49
C VAL A 210 -5.88 -4.62 -18.47
N VAL A 211 -5.70 -5.82 -19.00
CA VAL A 211 -4.65 -6.18 -19.96
C VAL A 211 -5.21 -6.79 -21.23
N PRO A 212 -4.57 -6.58 -22.41
CA PRO A 212 -4.96 -7.24 -23.63
C PRO A 212 -4.43 -8.69 -23.66
N LYS A 213 -5.30 -9.61 -24.05
CA LYS A 213 -4.96 -11.03 -24.20
C LYS A 213 -3.77 -11.23 -25.15
N GLU A 214 -3.72 -10.44 -26.23
CA GLU A 214 -2.68 -10.50 -27.25
C GLU A 214 -1.27 -10.28 -26.68
N ALA A 215 -1.13 -9.37 -25.71
CA ALA A 215 0.17 -9.12 -25.07
C ALA A 215 0.59 -10.29 -24.17
N VAL A 216 -0.34 -10.80 -23.36
CA VAL A 216 -0.07 -11.94 -22.47
C VAL A 216 0.29 -13.19 -23.30
N GLU A 217 -0.42 -13.46 -24.41
CA GLU A 217 -0.13 -14.60 -25.27
C GLU A 217 1.20 -14.44 -26.03
N LYS A 218 1.51 -13.23 -26.49
CA LYS A 218 2.76 -12.96 -27.20
C LYS A 218 3.98 -13.08 -26.32
N TYR A 219 3.94 -12.48 -25.15
CA TYR A 219 5.11 -12.40 -24.27
C TYR A 219 5.19 -13.56 -23.28
N GLY A 220 4.09 -14.26 -23.01
CA GLY A 220 4.07 -15.44 -22.14
C GLY A 220 4.69 -15.14 -20.76
N ALA A 221 5.73 -15.90 -20.42
CA ALA A 221 6.45 -15.74 -19.15
C ALA A 221 7.16 -14.38 -19.02
N ASP A 222 7.48 -13.71 -20.14
CA ASP A 222 8.17 -12.41 -20.15
C ASP A 222 7.19 -11.22 -20.11
N PHE A 223 5.89 -11.43 -19.96
CA PHE A 223 4.91 -10.35 -19.89
C PHE A 223 5.19 -9.41 -18.70
N PHE A 224 5.74 -9.90 -17.61
CA PHE A 224 6.09 -9.10 -16.42
C PHE A 224 7.06 -7.94 -16.70
N GLN A 225 7.83 -8.00 -17.79
CA GLN A 225 8.77 -6.96 -18.23
C GLN A 225 8.41 -6.38 -19.61
N ASN A 226 7.27 -6.77 -20.19
CA ASN A 226 6.74 -6.26 -21.44
C ASN A 226 5.27 -5.82 -21.27
N PRO A 227 4.99 -4.88 -20.35
CA PRO A 227 3.63 -4.48 -20.01
C PRO A 227 2.97 -3.73 -21.16
N VAL A 228 1.69 -3.98 -21.37
CA VAL A 228 0.83 -3.27 -22.32
C VAL A 228 -0.50 -2.98 -21.67
N GLY A 229 -0.83 -1.72 -21.48
CA GLY A 229 -2.07 -1.24 -20.84
C GLY A 229 -2.78 -0.18 -21.64
N THR A 230 -3.75 0.47 -21.01
CA THR A 230 -4.49 1.61 -21.55
C THR A 230 -4.05 2.93 -20.92
N GLY A 231 -3.13 2.88 -19.96
CA GLY A 231 -2.75 3.98 -19.07
C GLY A 231 -1.98 5.13 -19.71
N PRO A 232 -1.68 6.17 -18.90
CA PRO A 232 -1.12 7.44 -19.36
C PRO A 232 0.31 7.37 -19.87
N PHE A 233 1.08 6.34 -19.48
CA PHE A 233 2.46 6.17 -19.90
C PHE A 233 2.72 4.80 -20.51
N VAL A 234 3.61 4.78 -21.49
CA VAL A 234 4.09 3.57 -22.19
C VAL A 234 5.44 3.17 -21.61
N PHE A 235 5.62 1.91 -21.33
CA PHE A 235 6.89 1.33 -20.92
C PHE A 235 7.96 1.44 -22.02
N ILE A 236 9.19 1.83 -21.65
CA ILE A 236 10.34 1.93 -22.56
C ILE A 236 11.36 0.86 -22.26
N ASP A 237 11.94 0.91 -21.06
CA ASP A 237 12.95 -0.04 -20.61
C ASP A 237 12.99 -0.13 -19.07
N TRP A 238 13.54 -1.24 -18.62
CA TRP A 238 13.83 -1.49 -17.21
C TRP A 238 15.21 -2.12 -17.07
N LYS A 239 16.11 -1.35 -16.49
CA LYS A 239 17.45 -1.81 -16.08
C LYS A 239 17.39 -2.14 -14.60
N GLN A 240 17.32 -3.40 -14.28
CA GLN A 240 17.18 -3.89 -12.91
C GLN A 240 18.25 -3.25 -11.99
N ASP A 241 17.87 -2.91 -10.76
CA ASP A 241 18.69 -2.23 -9.74
C ASP A 241 19.22 -0.82 -10.15
N LEU A 242 18.77 -0.26 -11.26
CA LEU A 242 19.28 1.03 -11.75
C LEU A 242 18.15 2.02 -12.05
N GLU A 243 17.33 1.75 -13.06
CA GLU A 243 16.28 2.66 -13.52
C GLU A 243 15.18 1.96 -14.33
N LEU A 244 13.99 2.54 -14.32
CA LEU A 244 12.89 2.20 -15.21
C LEU A 244 12.37 3.47 -15.87
N ASN A 245 12.15 3.42 -17.18
CA ASN A 245 11.76 4.56 -17.98
C ASN A 245 10.39 4.37 -18.63
N LEU A 246 9.53 5.38 -18.47
CA LEU A 246 8.23 5.46 -19.11
C LEU A 246 8.18 6.70 -19.98
N LYS A 247 7.44 6.65 -21.10
CA LYS A 247 7.14 7.81 -21.93
C LYS A 247 5.63 8.07 -21.99
N ARG A 248 5.26 9.30 -22.23
CA ARG A 248 3.89 9.74 -22.46
C ARG A 248 3.19 8.85 -23.50
N ASN A 249 1.96 8.42 -23.20
CA ASN A 249 1.06 7.81 -24.17
C ASN A 249 0.33 8.91 -24.96
N PRO A 250 0.65 9.16 -26.24
CA PRO A 250 0.01 10.23 -27.01
C PRO A 250 -1.47 9.94 -27.30
N ASN A 251 -1.89 8.68 -27.17
CA ASN A 251 -3.24 8.21 -27.43
C ASN A 251 -4.05 7.99 -26.13
N TYR A 252 -3.55 8.47 -24.98
CA TYR A 252 -4.27 8.31 -23.72
C TYR A 252 -5.65 8.97 -23.81
N TRP A 253 -6.67 8.32 -23.30
CA TRP A 253 -8.06 8.71 -23.50
C TRP A 253 -8.51 9.93 -22.68
N ALA A 254 -7.89 10.18 -21.53
CA ALA A 254 -8.34 11.19 -20.59
C ALA A 254 -7.85 12.60 -20.95
N LYS A 255 -8.69 13.59 -20.64
CA LYS A 255 -8.41 15.02 -20.75
C LYS A 255 -8.71 15.70 -19.42
N ASP A 256 -8.04 16.82 -19.19
CA ASP A 256 -8.35 17.71 -18.07
C ASP A 256 -9.63 18.55 -18.30
N GLU A 257 -9.99 19.36 -17.32
CA GLU A 257 -11.14 20.27 -17.35
C GLU A 257 -11.03 21.37 -18.41
N PHE A 258 -9.80 21.68 -18.88
CA PHE A 258 -9.55 22.67 -19.94
C PHE A 258 -9.55 22.02 -21.34
N GLY A 259 -9.65 20.71 -21.42
CA GLY A 259 -9.61 19.92 -22.65
C GLY A 259 -8.18 19.61 -23.13
N ASN A 260 -7.15 19.81 -22.30
CA ASN A 260 -5.79 19.36 -22.62
C ASN A 260 -5.69 17.83 -22.52
N GLN A 261 -4.87 17.25 -23.38
CA GLN A 261 -4.59 15.81 -23.37
C GLN A 261 -3.66 15.47 -22.20
N LEU A 262 -4.04 14.51 -21.37
CA LEU A 262 -3.21 13.95 -20.32
C LEU A 262 -2.29 12.85 -20.86
N PRO A 263 -1.19 12.51 -20.16
CA PRO A 263 -0.55 13.26 -19.09
C PRO A 263 0.22 14.48 -19.62
N TYR A 264 0.65 15.41 -18.74
CA TYR A 264 1.33 16.63 -19.19
C TYR A 264 2.83 16.42 -19.42
N VAL A 265 3.54 15.65 -18.56
CA VAL A 265 4.96 15.37 -18.74
C VAL A 265 5.21 14.37 -19.86
N ASP A 266 6.36 14.50 -20.55
CA ASP A 266 6.73 13.62 -21.65
C ASP A 266 7.26 12.26 -21.19
N ALA A 267 7.85 12.21 -19.99
CA ALA A 267 8.44 10.98 -19.47
C ALA A 267 8.44 10.94 -17.93
N VAL A 268 8.51 9.73 -17.41
CA VAL A 268 8.76 9.45 -16.00
C VAL A 268 9.96 8.52 -15.88
N LYS A 269 10.88 8.86 -14.99
CA LYS A 269 12.07 8.06 -14.70
C LYS A 269 12.07 7.65 -13.23
N PHE A 270 11.98 6.36 -12.97
CA PHE A 270 12.20 5.75 -11.66
C PHE A 270 13.67 5.36 -11.52
N LYS A 271 14.30 5.77 -10.41
CA LYS A 271 15.59 5.26 -9.95
C LYS A 271 15.38 4.27 -8.80
N PHE A 272 16.37 3.44 -8.51
CA PHE A 272 16.31 2.43 -7.44
C PHE A 272 17.51 2.58 -6.48
N LEU A 273 17.52 3.70 -5.74
CA LEU A 273 18.53 3.98 -4.72
C LEU A 273 18.04 3.47 -3.37
N LYS A 274 18.70 2.52 -2.76
CA LYS A 274 18.26 1.84 -1.54
C LYS A 274 18.38 2.68 -0.27
N GLU A 275 19.29 3.68 -0.28
CA GLU A 275 19.57 4.49 0.90
C GLU A 275 18.85 5.83 0.83
N THR A 276 18.04 6.12 1.84
CA THR A 276 17.28 7.39 1.92
C THR A 276 18.19 8.63 2.00
N SER A 277 19.39 8.50 2.59
CA SER A 277 20.39 9.56 2.62
C SER A 277 20.95 9.87 1.23
N GLN A 278 21.18 8.85 0.39
CA GLN A 278 21.60 9.02 -1.00
C GLN A 278 20.45 9.65 -1.83
N GLN A 279 19.22 9.20 -1.63
CA GLN A 279 18.03 9.80 -2.27
C GLN A 279 17.93 11.29 -1.97
N LEU A 280 18.08 11.69 -0.70
CA LEU A 280 18.05 13.09 -0.27
C LEU A 280 19.16 13.92 -0.93
N LEU A 281 20.36 13.35 -1.06
CA LEU A 281 21.50 14.01 -1.75
C LEU A 281 21.18 14.23 -3.24
N GLU A 282 20.67 13.21 -3.94
CA GLU A 282 20.25 13.32 -5.35
C GLU A 282 19.13 14.35 -5.54
N PHE A 283 18.19 14.41 -4.60
CA PHE A 283 17.14 15.44 -4.59
C PHE A 283 17.72 16.85 -4.43
N ARG A 284 18.63 17.07 -3.48
CA ARG A 284 19.30 18.37 -3.28
C ARG A 284 20.12 18.81 -4.50
N ASN A 285 20.68 17.85 -5.23
CA ASN A 285 21.43 18.08 -6.48
C ASN A 285 20.54 18.23 -7.72
N MET A 286 19.19 18.27 -7.56
CA MET A 286 18.20 18.36 -8.64
C MET A 286 18.26 17.21 -9.65
N ASN A 287 18.78 16.05 -9.25
CA ASN A 287 18.75 14.81 -10.02
C ASN A 287 17.48 13.99 -9.79
N LEU A 288 16.72 14.34 -8.73
CA LEU A 288 15.37 13.88 -8.43
C LEU A 288 14.45 15.09 -8.25
N ASP A 289 13.20 14.94 -8.64
CA ASP A 289 12.18 15.97 -8.53
C ASP A 289 11.37 15.85 -7.22
N GLU A 290 11.53 14.72 -6.53
CA GLU A 290 11.00 14.44 -5.19
C GLU A 290 11.96 13.62 -4.32
N SER A 291 11.71 13.60 -3.00
CA SER A 291 12.33 12.69 -2.03
C SER A 291 11.26 12.24 -1.04
N TYR A 292 10.76 11.02 -1.23
CA TYR A 292 9.78 10.40 -0.35
C TYR A 292 10.48 9.73 0.84
N ARG A 293 9.88 9.84 2.03
CA ARG A 293 10.43 9.45 3.34
C ARG A 293 11.71 10.21 3.70
N VAL A 294 11.53 11.28 4.44
CA VAL A 294 12.66 12.02 5.02
C VAL A 294 13.43 11.09 5.97
N PRO A 295 14.78 10.97 5.82
CA PRO A 295 15.58 10.10 6.68
C PRO A 295 15.44 10.47 8.17
N ASN A 296 15.28 9.48 9.06
CA ASN A 296 15.09 9.70 10.49
C ASN A 296 16.22 10.51 11.14
N GLU A 297 17.47 10.20 10.77
CA GLU A 297 18.67 10.89 11.27
C GLU A 297 18.71 12.36 10.84
N SER A 298 18.13 12.68 9.70
CA SER A 298 18.09 14.04 9.14
C SER A 298 16.81 14.79 9.49
N PHE A 299 15.81 14.12 10.07
CA PHE A 299 14.47 14.69 10.21
C PHE A 299 14.45 16.05 10.92
N LYS A 300 15.12 16.17 12.08
CA LYS A 300 15.21 17.44 12.85
C LYS A 300 15.95 18.57 12.13
N SER A 301 16.85 18.24 11.19
CA SER A 301 17.55 19.26 10.40
C SER A 301 16.71 19.76 9.23
N ILE A 302 15.66 19.01 8.84
CA ILE A 302 14.79 19.28 7.70
C ILE A 302 13.45 19.84 8.14
N VAL A 303 12.85 19.23 9.18
CA VAL A 303 11.49 19.55 9.65
C VAL A 303 11.56 20.09 11.09
N THR A 304 10.92 21.24 11.31
CA THR A 304 10.81 21.87 12.63
C THR A 304 9.80 21.12 13.52
N PRO A 305 9.79 21.37 14.85
CA PRO A 305 8.75 20.81 15.74
C PRO A 305 7.32 21.20 15.34
N GLU A 306 7.14 22.34 14.65
CA GLU A 306 5.85 22.81 14.12
C GLU A 306 5.47 22.16 12.80
N LYS A 307 6.27 21.16 12.37
CA LYS A 307 6.08 20.40 11.12
C LYS A 307 6.13 21.27 9.86
N THR A 308 7.04 22.23 9.84
CA THR A 308 7.40 23.08 8.69
C THR A 308 8.86 22.86 8.30
N LEU A 309 9.29 23.33 7.16
CA LEU A 309 10.70 23.23 6.74
C LEU A 309 11.58 24.19 7.54
N THR A 310 12.80 23.73 7.88
CA THR A 310 13.85 24.58 8.44
C THR A 310 14.33 25.59 7.39
N PRO A 311 15.01 26.69 7.79
CA PRO A 311 15.52 27.69 6.85
C PRO A 311 16.40 27.12 5.73
N GLU A 312 17.21 26.08 6.02
CA GLU A 312 18.07 25.42 5.05
C GLU A 312 17.29 24.71 3.94
N TYR A 313 16.07 24.25 4.20
CA TYR A 313 15.21 23.54 3.26
C TYR A 313 14.03 24.37 2.74
N SER A 314 13.94 25.64 3.12
CA SER A 314 12.79 26.53 2.82
C SER A 314 12.53 26.75 1.32
N GLN A 315 13.52 26.46 0.44
CA GLN A 315 13.37 26.52 -1.01
C GLN A 315 12.55 25.37 -1.59
N PHE A 316 12.31 24.31 -0.85
CA PHE A 316 11.54 23.15 -1.28
C PHE A 316 10.08 23.23 -0.80
N ILE A 317 9.25 22.30 -1.27
CA ILE A 317 7.88 22.10 -0.78
C ILE A 317 7.87 20.86 0.10
N LEU A 318 7.30 20.97 1.30
CA LEU A 318 7.01 19.84 2.17
C LEU A 318 5.56 19.43 1.96
N GLN A 319 5.33 18.23 1.44
CA GLN A 319 4.05 17.56 1.55
C GLN A 319 4.08 16.60 2.73
N ARG A 320 2.99 16.55 3.49
CA ARG A 320 2.81 15.60 4.58
C ARG A 320 1.36 15.21 4.70
N VAL A 321 1.12 13.95 5.00
CA VAL A 321 -0.22 13.40 5.14
C VAL A 321 -0.25 12.34 6.25
N PRO A 322 -1.26 12.35 7.14
CA PRO A 322 -1.51 11.21 8.01
C PRO A 322 -1.82 9.99 7.15
N SER A 323 -1.00 8.94 7.24
CA SER A 323 -1.17 7.74 6.42
C SER A 323 -2.23 6.79 6.99
N LEU A 324 -2.81 5.94 6.15
CA LEU A 324 -3.68 4.83 6.57
C LEU A 324 -2.82 3.68 7.12
N SER A 325 -2.05 3.99 8.18
CA SER A 325 -1.14 3.05 8.81
C SER A 325 -1.10 3.25 10.32
N ILE A 326 -0.92 2.14 11.04
CA ILE A 326 -0.81 2.11 12.50
C ILE A 326 0.33 1.20 12.93
N GLN A 327 1.04 1.61 13.98
CA GLN A 327 2.03 0.80 14.67
C GLN A 327 1.47 0.30 15.99
N TYR A 328 1.57 -1.01 16.21
CA TYR A 328 1.05 -1.67 17.41
C TYR A 328 1.94 -2.81 17.89
N TYR A 329 1.65 -3.28 19.09
CA TYR A 329 2.22 -4.48 19.68
C TYR A 329 1.09 -5.46 20.00
N GLY A 330 1.16 -6.65 19.40
CA GLY A 330 0.15 -7.69 19.56
C GLY A 330 0.41 -8.55 20.80
N PHE A 331 -0.66 -8.97 21.44
CA PHE A 331 -0.64 -9.96 22.52
C PHE A 331 -1.21 -11.29 22.03
N LEU A 332 -0.51 -12.38 22.26
CA LEU A 332 -1.10 -13.71 22.04
C LEU A 332 -2.16 -13.97 23.13
N THR A 333 -3.42 -13.72 22.80
CA THR A 333 -4.53 -13.78 23.79
C THR A 333 -4.79 -15.18 24.33
N THR A 334 -4.31 -16.21 23.63
CA THR A 334 -4.34 -17.63 24.08
C THR A 334 -3.10 -18.01 24.90
N GLY A 335 -2.09 -17.13 24.98
CA GLY A 335 -0.86 -17.34 25.73
C GLY A 335 -1.08 -17.24 27.24
N LYS A 336 -0.20 -17.87 28.04
CA LYS A 336 -0.34 -17.95 29.50
C LYS A 336 -0.29 -16.58 30.20
N ILE A 337 0.42 -15.61 29.64
CA ILE A 337 0.60 -14.26 30.23
C ILE A 337 -0.57 -13.36 29.81
N PHE A 338 -0.87 -13.34 28.52
CA PHE A 338 -1.79 -12.38 27.92
C PHE A 338 -3.21 -12.91 27.70
N ASN A 339 -3.58 -14.08 28.25
CA ASN A 339 -4.99 -14.50 28.35
C ASN A 339 -5.77 -13.64 29.36
N ASN A 340 -5.07 -12.97 30.30
CA ASN A 340 -5.67 -12.07 31.27
C ASN A 340 -5.87 -10.67 30.66
N GLU A 341 -7.11 -10.28 30.49
CA GLU A 341 -7.48 -8.99 29.91
C GLU A 341 -6.94 -7.79 30.74
N LYS A 342 -6.96 -7.88 32.08
CA LYS A 342 -6.47 -6.81 32.93
C LYS A 342 -4.98 -6.56 32.75
N VAL A 343 -4.18 -7.59 32.48
CA VAL A 343 -2.76 -7.45 32.13
C VAL A 343 -2.61 -6.68 30.82
N ARG A 344 -3.36 -7.02 29.80
CA ARG A 344 -3.31 -6.34 28.50
C ARG A 344 -3.75 -4.87 28.61
N GLN A 345 -4.79 -4.60 29.38
CA GLN A 345 -5.24 -3.23 29.68
C GLN A 345 -4.18 -2.45 30.50
N ALA A 346 -3.54 -3.07 31.49
CA ALA A 346 -2.47 -2.44 32.28
C ALA A 346 -1.30 -2.02 31.38
N PHE A 347 -0.87 -2.89 30.48
CA PHE A 347 0.17 -2.56 29.50
C PHE A 347 -0.22 -1.36 28.63
N ASN A 348 -1.46 -1.29 28.15
CA ASN A 348 -1.95 -0.17 27.38
C ASN A 348 -1.94 1.17 28.13
N TYR A 349 -2.39 1.17 29.41
CA TYR A 349 -2.39 2.37 30.27
C TYR A 349 -1.00 2.80 30.71
N ALA A 350 -0.03 1.88 30.77
CA ALA A 350 1.34 2.20 31.17
C ALA A 350 2.15 2.96 30.11
N ILE A 351 1.68 3.03 28.85
CA ILE A 351 2.43 3.60 27.73
C ILE A 351 2.09 5.08 27.51
N ASP A 352 3.09 5.93 27.71
CA ASP A 352 3.05 7.35 27.34
C ASP A 352 3.44 7.51 25.85
N ARG A 353 2.43 7.53 25.02
CA ARG A 353 2.57 7.60 23.54
C ARG A 353 3.16 8.93 23.09
N ASP A 354 2.86 10.01 23.81
CA ASP A 354 3.39 11.35 23.50
C ASP A 354 4.89 11.43 23.74
N LYS A 355 5.40 10.76 24.78
CA LYS A 355 6.86 10.63 24.97
C LYS A 355 7.53 9.87 23.84
N ILE A 356 6.93 8.79 23.37
CA ILE A 356 7.46 8.03 22.22
C ILE A 356 7.51 8.93 20.98
N LEU A 357 6.42 9.60 20.65
CA LEU A 357 6.37 10.52 19.51
C LEU A 357 7.42 11.64 19.60
N LYS A 358 7.49 12.29 20.74
CA LYS A 358 8.33 13.47 20.93
C LYS A 358 9.82 13.16 21.02
N PHE A 359 10.18 12.11 21.75
CA PHE A 359 11.58 11.87 22.12
C PHE A 359 12.23 10.70 21.33
N VAL A 360 11.44 9.74 20.88
CA VAL A 360 11.94 8.61 20.11
C VAL A 360 11.78 8.86 18.60
N LEU A 361 10.58 9.32 18.19
CA LEU A 361 10.27 9.55 16.78
C LEU A 361 10.58 10.98 16.32
N ASN A 362 11.08 11.85 17.20
CA ASN A 362 11.39 13.24 16.85
C ASN A 362 10.21 14.03 16.26
N GLY A 363 8.97 13.64 16.56
CA GLY A 363 7.74 14.21 16.00
C GLY A 363 7.30 13.62 14.66
N GLN A 364 7.96 12.58 14.16
CA GLN A 364 7.72 12.02 12.83
C GLN A 364 6.42 11.21 12.69
N GLY A 365 5.71 10.86 13.77
CA GLY A 365 4.38 10.26 13.70
C GLY A 365 3.26 11.31 13.65
N PHE A 366 2.06 10.91 13.27
CA PHE A 366 0.89 11.79 13.25
C PHE A 366 0.43 12.14 14.68
N MET A 367 0.05 11.12 15.45
CA MET A 367 -0.36 11.23 16.84
C MET A 367 -0.31 9.87 17.55
N GLY A 368 -0.31 9.88 18.89
CA GLY A 368 -0.47 8.67 19.69
C GLY A 368 -1.79 7.96 19.39
N ALA A 369 -1.75 6.64 19.29
CA ALA A 369 -2.95 5.85 19.00
C ALA A 369 -3.80 5.68 20.29
N ILE A 370 -4.52 6.74 20.63
CA ILE A 370 -5.40 6.85 21.80
C ILE A 370 -6.86 6.54 21.49
N TYR A 371 -7.20 6.27 20.25
CA TYR A 371 -8.54 5.86 19.79
C TYR A 371 -8.58 4.36 19.52
N GLY A 372 -8.90 3.97 18.29
CA GLY A 372 -8.97 2.59 17.85
C GLY A 372 -7.82 2.16 16.95
N ILE A 373 -7.99 1.02 16.29
CA ILE A 373 -7.02 0.49 15.32
C ILE A 373 -7.13 1.20 13.97
N VAL A 374 -8.31 1.72 13.63
CA VAL A 374 -8.54 2.46 12.39
C VAL A 374 -7.88 3.84 12.49
N PRO A 375 -6.99 4.22 11.55
CA PRO A 375 -6.32 5.52 11.58
C PRO A 375 -7.27 6.70 11.34
N PRO A 376 -6.97 7.90 11.91
CA PRO A 376 -7.79 9.11 11.72
C PRO A 376 -7.88 9.62 10.27
N SER A 377 -7.00 9.14 9.38
CA SER A 377 -7.01 9.42 7.94
C SER A 377 -8.04 8.59 7.16
N MET A 378 -8.73 7.65 7.83
CA MET A 378 -9.80 6.88 7.18
C MET A 378 -10.95 7.79 6.76
N PRO A 379 -11.31 7.86 5.47
CA PRO A 379 -12.37 8.75 4.99
C PRO A 379 -13.71 8.47 5.66
N ASP A 380 -14.37 9.52 6.14
CA ASP A 380 -15.73 9.49 6.73
C ASP A 380 -15.88 8.58 7.97
N TYR A 381 -14.77 8.14 8.60
CA TYR A 381 -14.78 7.34 9.84
C TYR A 381 -14.36 8.18 11.04
N ASP A 382 -15.30 8.46 11.95
CA ASP A 382 -15.04 9.31 13.13
C ASP A 382 -14.40 8.51 14.26
N VAL A 383 -13.07 8.38 14.21
CA VAL A 383 -12.27 7.66 15.22
C VAL A 383 -12.44 8.23 16.64
N LYS A 384 -12.87 9.49 16.79
CA LYS A 384 -13.06 10.13 18.11
C LYS A 384 -14.24 9.53 18.89
N LYS A 385 -15.10 8.78 18.24
CA LYS A 385 -16.18 8.00 18.88
C LYS A 385 -15.64 6.76 19.60
N ILE A 386 -14.40 6.34 19.31
CA ILE A 386 -13.77 5.18 19.94
C ILE A 386 -12.96 5.64 21.16
N ARG A 387 -13.19 5.00 22.30
CA ARG A 387 -12.44 5.24 23.53
C ARG A 387 -11.34 4.22 23.67
N GLY A 388 -10.12 4.61 23.34
CA GLY A 388 -8.93 3.79 23.52
C GLY A 388 -8.24 4.08 24.87
N TYR A 389 -6.91 4.01 24.88
CA TYR A 389 -6.11 4.08 26.09
C TYR A 389 -5.24 5.34 26.13
N ASN A 390 -5.51 6.23 27.07
CA ASN A 390 -4.60 7.30 27.43
C ASN A 390 -3.62 6.81 28.52
N PHE A 391 -2.45 7.46 28.60
CA PHE A 391 -1.48 7.15 29.66
C PHE A 391 -2.07 7.43 31.05
N ASP A 392 -2.07 6.38 31.90
CA ASP A 392 -2.53 6.45 33.29
C ASP A 392 -1.78 5.39 34.10
N LEU A 393 -0.66 5.78 34.69
CA LEU A 393 0.23 4.87 35.41
C LEU A 393 -0.44 4.27 36.67
N GLU A 394 -1.25 5.05 37.36
CA GLU A 394 -1.91 4.58 38.61
C GLU A 394 -2.98 3.54 38.27
N LYS A 395 -3.74 3.77 37.20
CA LYS A 395 -4.68 2.78 36.70
C LYS A 395 -3.99 1.50 36.19
N ALA A 396 -2.84 1.64 35.53
CA ALA A 396 -2.03 0.49 35.11
C ALA A 396 -1.58 -0.35 36.32
N LYS A 397 -1.07 0.26 37.39
CA LYS A 397 -0.69 -0.42 38.65
C LYS A 397 -1.88 -1.10 39.34
N GLN A 398 -3.03 -0.43 39.35
CA GLN A 398 -4.26 -0.99 39.92
C GLN A 398 -4.69 -2.23 39.13
N LEU A 399 -4.67 -2.20 37.80
CA LEU A 399 -5.01 -3.33 36.95
C LEU A 399 -4.03 -4.51 37.13
N MET A 400 -2.73 -4.24 37.32
CA MET A 400 -1.76 -5.30 37.65
C MET A 400 -2.07 -5.93 39.01
N THR A 401 -2.43 -5.14 40.01
CA THR A 401 -2.89 -5.63 41.33
C THR A 401 -4.15 -6.48 41.19
N ASP A 402 -5.14 -6.02 40.45
CA ASP A 402 -6.40 -6.74 40.19
C ASP A 402 -6.20 -8.01 39.38
N ALA A 403 -5.10 -8.08 38.60
CA ALA A 403 -4.68 -9.29 37.87
C ALA A 403 -3.90 -10.28 38.74
N GLY A 404 -3.63 -9.94 40.02
CA GLY A 404 -2.90 -10.78 40.98
C GLY A 404 -1.40 -10.49 41.10
N TYR A 405 -0.93 -9.37 40.53
CA TYR A 405 0.49 -8.99 40.48
C TYR A 405 0.75 -7.60 41.10
N PRO A 406 0.45 -7.39 42.41
CA PRO A 406 0.69 -6.10 43.04
C PRO A 406 2.18 -5.73 42.95
N ASP A 407 2.47 -4.51 42.45
CA ASP A 407 3.83 -4.01 42.19
C ASP A 407 4.66 -4.94 41.29
N GLY A 408 3.98 -5.74 40.42
CA GLY A 408 4.61 -6.72 39.54
C GLY A 408 5.11 -7.99 40.24
N LYS A 409 4.83 -8.17 41.55
CA LYS A 409 5.28 -9.36 42.30
C LYS A 409 4.69 -10.65 41.71
N GLY A 410 5.59 -11.57 41.33
CA GLY A 410 5.20 -12.85 40.74
C GLY A 410 4.82 -12.81 39.26
N PHE A 411 4.86 -11.61 38.62
CA PHE A 411 4.66 -11.51 37.19
C PHE A 411 5.84 -12.16 36.46
N PRO A 412 5.59 -13.01 35.45
CA PRO A 412 6.66 -13.72 34.75
C PRO A 412 7.51 -12.77 33.90
N GLU A 413 8.78 -13.11 33.70
CA GLU A 413 9.63 -12.43 32.74
C GLU A 413 8.98 -12.52 31.36
N THR A 414 8.83 -11.37 30.71
CA THR A 414 8.17 -11.25 29.42
C THR A 414 9.19 -10.98 28.31
N ILE A 415 8.99 -11.59 27.16
CA ILE A 415 9.83 -11.35 25.98
C ILE A 415 9.03 -10.53 24.98
N LEU A 416 9.54 -9.36 24.61
CA LEU A 416 9.04 -8.60 23.48
C LEU A 416 9.83 -8.96 22.24
N GLN A 417 9.19 -9.57 21.27
CA GLN A 417 9.77 -9.88 19.98
C GLN A 417 9.58 -8.72 18.99
N ILE A 418 10.67 -8.26 18.40
CA ILE A 418 10.65 -7.22 17.36
C ILE A 418 11.45 -7.67 16.13
N ASN A 419 11.16 -7.07 14.96
CA ASN A 419 11.99 -7.26 13.77
C ASN A 419 13.18 -6.30 13.74
N SER A 420 14.25 -6.75 13.12
CA SER A 420 15.37 -5.89 12.72
C SER A 420 14.90 -4.95 11.60
N GLY A 421 14.56 -3.73 11.93
CA GLY A 421 14.05 -2.71 11.00
C GLY A 421 14.64 -1.34 11.29
N GLY A 422 15.96 -1.30 11.57
CA GLY A 422 16.69 -0.12 11.96
C GLY A 422 16.52 0.26 13.44
N ASP A 423 17.23 1.30 13.86
CA ASP A 423 17.30 1.76 15.25
C ASP A 423 15.94 2.21 15.81
N ARG A 424 15.05 2.68 14.94
CA ARG A 424 13.70 3.14 15.32
C ARG A 424 12.92 2.09 16.10
N ASN A 425 12.87 0.85 15.62
CA ASN A 425 12.12 -0.22 16.27
C ASN A 425 12.72 -0.58 17.63
N ILE A 426 14.05 -0.57 17.75
CA ILE A 426 14.76 -0.85 19.00
C ILE A 426 14.49 0.24 20.01
N GLN A 427 14.62 1.50 19.63
CA GLN A 427 14.40 2.66 20.53
C GLN A 427 12.96 2.73 21.06
N ILE A 428 11.96 2.41 20.21
CA ILE A 428 10.56 2.32 20.67
C ILE A 428 10.42 1.18 21.69
N ALA A 429 10.98 0.00 21.40
CA ALA A 429 10.89 -1.15 22.29
C ALA A 429 11.59 -0.92 23.63
N GLU A 430 12.75 -0.27 23.65
CA GLU A 430 13.45 0.14 24.87
C GLU A 430 12.64 1.17 25.67
N SER A 431 11.98 2.11 25.01
CA SER A 431 11.07 3.07 25.64
C SER A 431 9.89 2.35 26.31
N ILE A 432 9.27 1.39 25.62
CA ILE A 432 8.20 0.54 26.16
C ILE A 432 8.71 -0.29 27.35
N GLN A 433 9.90 -0.88 27.25
CA GLN A 433 10.53 -1.64 28.34
C GLN A 433 10.68 -0.79 29.60
N ASN A 434 11.16 0.45 29.45
CA ASN A 434 11.32 1.38 30.58
C ASN A 434 9.97 1.77 31.19
N MET A 435 8.94 2.02 30.38
CA MET A 435 7.60 2.35 30.88
C MET A 435 6.94 1.18 31.59
N LEU A 436 7.05 -0.04 31.07
CA LEU A 436 6.50 -1.24 31.70
C LEU A 436 7.20 -1.62 33.01
N LYS A 437 8.46 -1.23 33.18
CA LYS A 437 9.19 -1.38 34.45
C LYS A 437 8.53 -0.62 35.60
N GLU A 438 7.86 0.52 35.31
CA GLU A 438 7.15 1.32 36.32
C GLU A 438 5.92 0.61 36.92
N ILE A 439 5.42 -0.44 36.26
CA ILE A 439 4.35 -1.32 36.75
C ILE A 439 4.88 -2.70 37.19
N GLY A 440 6.20 -2.81 37.39
CA GLY A 440 6.87 -4.01 37.87
C GLY A 440 7.08 -5.13 36.85
N VAL A 441 6.97 -4.84 35.55
CA VAL A 441 7.20 -5.82 34.47
C VAL A 441 8.67 -5.88 34.11
N ASN A 442 9.28 -7.07 34.23
CA ASN A 442 10.62 -7.35 33.73
C ASN A 442 10.51 -7.90 32.30
N MET A 443 11.01 -7.14 31.32
CA MET A 443 10.89 -7.45 29.90
C MET A 443 12.26 -7.55 29.23
N LYS A 444 12.45 -8.57 28.38
CA LYS A 444 13.62 -8.72 27.50
C LYS A 444 13.22 -8.48 26.05
N LEU A 445 14.15 -7.99 25.24
CA LEU A 445 13.98 -7.83 23.81
C LEU A 445 14.55 -9.03 23.06
N ASN A 446 13.79 -9.53 22.08
CA ASN A 446 14.21 -10.54 21.11
C ASN A 446 14.12 -9.96 19.70
N ILE A 447 15.28 -9.70 19.06
CA ILE A 447 15.36 -9.04 17.76
C ILE A 447 15.63 -10.12 16.70
N LEU A 448 14.72 -10.24 15.73
CA LEU A 448 14.78 -11.24 14.67
C LEU A 448 14.78 -10.60 13.27
N GLN A 449 15.25 -11.35 12.28
CA GLN A 449 15.04 -10.98 10.87
C GLN A 449 13.54 -11.01 10.55
N PHE A 450 13.08 -10.14 9.65
CA PHE A 450 11.65 -9.91 9.42
C PHE A 450 10.87 -11.18 9.08
N ALA A 451 11.37 -12.02 8.18
CA ALA A 451 10.72 -13.28 7.82
C ALA A 451 10.55 -14.21 9.03
N GLN A 452 11.62 -14.41 9.82
CA GLN A 452 11.56 -15.24 11.03
C GLN A 452 10.64 -14.64 12.10
N HIS A 453 10.59 -13.31 12.18
CA HIS A 453 9.70 -12.59 13.08
C HIS A 453 8.23 -12.88 12.74
N LEU A 454 7.84 -12.80 11.47
CA LEU A 454 6.50 -13.13 11.00
C LEU A 454 6.15 -14.60 11.21
N ASP A 455 7.04 -15.52 10.82
CA ASP A 455 6.83 -16.97 11.02
C ASP A 455 6.55 -17.33 12.49
N ASN A 456 7.21 -16.64 13.43
CA ASN A 456 6.97 -16.86 14.86
C ASN A 456 5.61 -16.31 15.31
N ILE A 457 5.23 -15.15 14.82
CA ILE A 457 3.95 -14.51 15.13
C ILE A 457 2.80 -15.38 14.61
N ASP A 458 2.83 -15.71 13.34
CA ASP A 458 1.77 -16.46 12.65
C ASP A 458 1.57 -17.84 13.27
N ALA A 459 2.66 -18.48 13.69
CA ALA A 459 2.62 -19.77 14.38
C ALA A 459 2.26 -19.67 15.88
N GLY A 460 2.00 -18.47 16.42
CA GLY A 460 1.67 -18.29 17.84
C GLY A 460 2.82 -18.61 18.80
N ARG A 461 4.08 -18.42 18.37
CA ARG A 461 5.29 -18.65 19.20
C ARG A 461 5.80 -17.39 19.90
N ALA A 462 5.23 -16.22 19.59
CA ALA A 462 5.55 -14.96 20.23
C ALA A 462 4.36 -14.49 21.07
N ASP A 463 4.52 -14.39 22.39
CA ASP A 463 3.46 -13.95 23.30
C ASP A 463 3.21 -12.45 23.24
N PHE A 464 4.27 -11.67 22.99
CA PHE A 464 4.22 -10.21 22.86
C PHE A 464 5.17 -9.76 21.74
N TYR A 465 4.66 -9.05 20.74
CA TYR A 465 5.42 -8.76 19.54
C TYR A 465 5.04 -7.43 18.90
N ARG A 466 6.02 -6.79 18.23
CA ARG A 466 5.80 -5.59 17.42
C ARG A 466 5.21 -5.97 16.07
N LEU A 467 4.22 -5.20 15.61
CA LEU A 467 3.74 -5.26 14.23
C LEU A 467 3.17 -3.88 13.82
N GLY A 468 2.79 -3.74 12.58
CA GLY A 468 2.06 -2.60 12.05
C GLY A 468 1.10 -3.07 10.97
N TRP A 469 0.18 -2.20 10.60
CA TRP A 469 -0.72 -2.46 9.49
C TRP A 469 -0.81 -1.22 8.60
N ILE A 470 -0.73 -1.45 7.30
CA ILE A 470 -0.95 -0.45 6.26
C ILE A 470 -2.19 -0.90 5.50
N ALA A 471 -3.10 0.00 5.21
CA ALA A 471 -4.33 -0.35 4.52
C ALA A 471 -4.07 -0.76 3.07
N ASP A 472 -4.64 -1.88 2.64
CA ASP A 472 -4.68 -2.28 1.23
C ASP A 472 -5.73 -1.46 0.45
N TYR A 473 -6.78 -1.01 1.13
CA TYR A 473 -7.87 -0.19 0.60
C TYR A 473 -8.54 0.62 1.73
N PRO A 474 -9.20 1.76 1.40
CA PRO A 474 -9.72 2.70 2.40
C PRO A 474 -11.12 2.32 2.91
N ASP A 475 -11.23 1.16 3.55
CA ASP A 475 -12.39 0.75 4.32
C ASP A 475 -11.96 0.26 5.71
N PRO A 476 -12.64 0.63 6.80
CA PRO A 476 -12.31 0.18 8.16
C PRO A 476 -12.24 -1.33 8.31
N GLU A 477 -12.94 -2.09 7.46
CA GLU A 477 -12.88 -3.55 7.42
C GLU A 477 -11.45 -4.05 7.34
N ASN A 478 -10.57 -3.38 6.57
CA ASN A 478 -9.18 -3.77 6.38
C ASN A 478 -8.38 -3.83 7.70
N PHE A 479 -8.70 -2.96 8.65
CA PHE A 479 -8.13 -2.96 10.00
C PHE A 479 -8.87 -3.88 10.96
N LEU A 480 -10.21 -3.87 10.92
CA LEU A 480 -11.05 -4.62 11.85
C LEU A 480 -10.98 -6.12 11.62
N ASN A 481 -10.67 -6.55 10.40
CA ASN A 481 -10.44 -7.95 10.04
C ASN A 481 -9.29 -8.61 10.85
N LEU A 482 -8.38 -7.79 11.41
CA LEU A 482 -7.32 -8.25 12.31
C LEU A 482 -7.83 -8.80 13.64
N TYR A 483 -9.07 -8.46 14.03
CA TYR A 483 -9.73 -8.95 15.22
C TYR A 483 -10.77 -10.04 14.96
N TYR A 484 -11.05 -10.35 13.68
CA TYR A 484 -12.11 -11.28 13.31
C TYR A 484 -11.77 -12.72 13.72
N GLY A 485 -12.60 -13.28 14.61
CA GLY A 485 -12.33 -14.57 15.26
C GLY A 485 -12.31 -15.75 14.29
N LYS A 486 -13.04 -15.69 13.16
CA LYS A 486 -13.01 -16.75 12.14
C LYS A 486 -11.72 -16.82 11.33
N ASN A 487 -10.85 -15.80 11.41
CA ASN A 487 -9.49 -15.87 10.87
C ASN A 487 -8.54 -16.69 11.76
N VAL A 488 -8.95 -17.02 12.97
CA VAL A 488 -8.18 -17.89 13.86
C VAL A 488 -8.44 -19.35 13.48
N PRO A 489 -7.41 -20.14 13.15
CA PRO A 489 -7.59 -21.54 12.78
C PRO A 489 -8.09 -22.38 13.97
N LYS A 490 -8.86 -23.43 13.66
CA LYS A 490 -9.39 -24.35 14.69
C LYS A 490 -8.28 -25.17 15.35
N ASP A 491 -7.28 -25.59 14.59
CA ASP A 491 -6.07 -26.23 15.14
C ASP A 491 -5.09 -25.15 15.59
N PRO A 492 -4.74 -25.07 16.88
CA PRO A 492 -3.78 -24.08 17.39
C PRO A 492 -2.37 -24.18 16.75
N LYS A 493 -2.06 -25.28 16.09
CA LYS A 493 -0.78 -25.49 15.39
C LYS A 493 -0.74 -24.87 14.00
N GLU A 494 -1.89 -24.55 13.43
CA GLU A 494 -1.97 -23.84 12.16
C GLU A 494 -1.63 -22.37 12.32
N ILE A 495 -1.11 -21.77 11.24
CA ILE A 495 -0.73 -20.36 11.21
C ILE A 495 -1.96 -19.45 11.18
N SER A 496 -1.86 -18.28 11.82
CA SER A 496 -2.89 -17.25 11.88
C SER A 496 -2.33 -15.89 11.47
N PRO A 497 -2.11 -15.66 10.17
CA PRO A 497 -1.39 -14.46 9.69
C PRO A 497 -2.22 -13.19 9.78
N ILE A 498 -3.54 -13.26 9.70
CA ILE A 498 -4.42 -12.08 9.77
C ILE A 498 -4.72 -11.74 11.23
N ASN A 499 -5.39 -12.63 11.97
CA ASN A 499 -5.64 -12.44 13.39
C ASN A 499 -4.51 -13.09 14.21
N SER A 500 -3.33 -12.50 14.14
CA SER A 500 -2.13 -13.03 14.81
C SER A 500 -2.21 -13.00 16.33
N THR A 501 -3.07 -12.17 16.92
CA THR A 501 -3.36 -12.14 18.36
C THR A 501 -4.19 -13.35 18.82
N ARG A 502 -4.78 -14.09 17.88
CA ARG A 502 -5.74 -15.16 18.11
C ARG A 502 -6.93 -14.74 19.01
N TYR A 503 -7.27 -13.45 18.95
CA TYR A 503 -8.42 -12.90 19.64
C TYR A 503 -9.71 -13.48 19.08
N GLN A 504 -10.61 -13.88 19.97
CA GLN A 504 -11.92 -14.43 19.61
C GLN A 504 -12.98 -13.82 20.52
N ASN A 505 -14.00 -13.23 19.92
CA ASN A 505 -15.18 -12.74 20.62
C ASN A 505 -16.41 -12.92 19.73
N PRO A 506 -17.35 -13.81 20.08
CA PRO A 506 -18.54 -14.08 19.27
C PRO A 506 -19.43 -12.85 19.03
N GLU A 507 -19.52 -11.91 19.97
CA GLU A 507 -20.29 -10.67 19.82
C GLU A 507 -19.62 -9.74 18.80
N TYR A 508 -18.26 -9.65 18.83
CA TYR A 508 -17.50 -8.95 17.82
C TYR A 508 -17.76 -9.53 16.44
N ASP A 509 -17.63 -10.85 16.31
CA ASP A 509 -17.80 -11.56 15.04
C ASP A 509 -19.20 -11.32 14.46
N GLU A 510 -20.26 -11.37 15.27
CA GLU A 510 -21.64 -11.13 14.84
C GLU A 510 -21.82 -9.69 14.31
N ILE A 511 -21.32 -8.70 15.05
CA ILE A 511 -21.43 -7.29 14.64
C ILE A 511 -20.62 -7.06 13.35
N PHE A 512 -19.40 -7.57 13.28
CA PHE A 512 -18.51 -7.42 12.13
C PHE A 512 -19.09 -8.10 10.87
N GLU A 513 -19.59 -9.33 10.98
CA GLU A 513 -20.24 -10.05 9.88
C GLU A 513 -21.47 -9.31 9.35
N LYS A 514 -22.29 -8.76 10.25
CA LYS A 514 -23.42 -7.93 9.85
C LYS A 514 -22.95 -6.66 9.13
N ALA A 515 -21.90 -6.02 9.62
CA ALA A 515 -21.38 -4.79 9.02
C ALA A 515 -20.91 -5.02 7.59
N ILE A 516 -20.05 -6.02 7.35
CA ILE A 516 -19.46 -6.27 6.02
C ILE A 516 -20.47 -6.61 4.94
N THR A 517 -21.71 -7.02 5.29
CA THR A 517 -22.76 -7.29 4.30
C THR A 517 -23.50 -6.06 3.84
N LEU A 518 -23.36 -4.93 4.54
CA LEU A 518 -24.08 -3.69 4.21
C LEU A 518 -23.39 -2.93 3.08
N THR A 519 -24.13 -2.62 2.04
CA THR A 519 -23.70 -1.71 0.96
C THR A 519 -23.81 -0.23 1.38
N ASP A 520 -24.75 0.10 2.27
CA ASP A 520 -24.88 1.42 2.89
C ASP A 520 -23.69 1.70 3.81
N ARG A 521 -22.81 2.62 3.39
CA ARG A 521 -21.55 2.93 4.04
C ARG A 521 -21.73 3.51 5.45
N GLU A 522 -22.72 4.38 5.66
CA GLU A 522 -22.94 5.00 6.97
C GLU A 522 -23.37 3.97 8.00
N LYS A 523 -24.34 3.12 7.67
CA LYS A 523 -24.80 2.03 8.55
C LYS A 523 -23.69 1.00 8.80
N ARG A 524 -22.87 0.71 7.78
CA ARG A 524 -21.71 -0.18 7.91
C ARG A 524 -20.71 0.41 8.91
N TYR A 525 -20.39 1.68 8.80
CA TYR A 525 -19.43 2.36 9.68
C TYR A 525 -19.93 2.46 11.12
N GLU A 526 -21.23 2.66 11.35
CA GLU A 526 -21.79 2.60 12.70
C GLU A 526 -21.59 1.24 13.37
N LEU A 527 -21.76 0.15 12.63
CA LEU A 527 -21.50 -1.20 13.16
C LEU A 527 -20.02 -1.45 13.37
N TYR A 528 -19.16 -0.99 12.47
CA TYR A 528 -17.71 -1.08 12.64
C TYR A 528 -17.23 -0.35 13.90
N MET A 529 -17.75 0.84 14.19
CA MET A 529 -17.40 1.56 15.42
C MET A 529 -17.82 0.77 16.67
N LYS A 530 -18.96 0.06 16.65
CA LYS A 530 -19.38 -0.79 17.77
C LYS A 530 -18.46 -1.99 17.94
N ALA A 531 -18.12 -2.67 16.84
CA ALA A 531 -17.19 -3.79 16.85
C ALA A 531 -15.80 -3.35 17.34
N GLU A 532 -15.29 -2.23 16.81
CA GLU A 532 -14.00 -1.68 17.20
C GLU A 532 -13.94 -1.34 18.69
N GLN A 533 -14.96 -0.65 19.21
CA GLN A 533 -15.03 -0.31 20.64
C GLN A 533 -15.00 -1.56 21.53
N LEU A 534 -15.67 -2.64 21.11
CA LEU A 534 -15.67 -3.90 21.84
C LEU A 534 -14.26 -4.51 21.86
N ALA A 535 -13.60 -4.64 20.72
CA ALA A 535 -12.25 -5.18 20.65
C ALA A 535 -11.24 -4.32 21.43
N ILE A 536 -11.29 -2.99 21.28
CA ILE A 536 -10.40 -2.06 21.99
C ILE A 536 -10.57 -2.20 23.50
N SER A 537 -11.81 -2.34 24.00
CA SER A 537 -12.06 -2.50 25.44
C SER A 537 -11.37 -3.75 26.03
N GLN A 538 -11.18 -4.80 25.25
CA GLN A 538 -10.54 -6.07 25.64
C GLN A 538 -9.02 -6.12 25.36
N ALA A 539 -8.48 -5.06 24.74
CA ALA A 539 -7.04 -4.84 24.55
C ALA A 539 -6.25 -6.02 23.92
N PRO A 540 -6.67 -6.63 22.81
CA PRO A 540 -5.87 -7.67 22.17
C PRO A 540 -4.55 -7.14 21.59
N MET A 541 -4.44 -5.82 21.42
CA MET A 541 -3.26 -5.11 20.94
C MET A 541 -2.97 -3.89 21.81
N MET A 542 -1.71 -3.48 21.84
CA MET A 542 -1.24 -2.21 22.40
C MET A 542 -0.92 -1.29 21.24
N LEU A 543 -1.83 -0.38 20.93
CA LEU A 543 -1.69 0.59 19.85
C LEU A 543 -0.73 1.71 20.29
N ILE A 544 0.22 2.10 19.43
CA ILE A 544 1.26 3.05 19.79
C ILE A 544 1.06 4.40 19.12
N PHE A 545 1.09 4.45 17.79
CA PHE A 545 0.89 5.69 17.06
C PHE A 545 0.36 5.44 15.65
N TYR A 546 -0.30 6.46 15.09
CA TYR A 546 -0.63 6.53 13.68
C TYR A 546 0.51 7.20 12.92
N GLU A 547 0.83 6.66 11.75
CA GLU A 547 1.93 7.16 10.93
C GLU A 547 1.57 8.48 10.23
N GLU A 548 2.59 9.23 9.86
CA GLU A 548 2.51 10.39 8.97
C GLU A 548 3.64 10.31 7.94
N ASP A 549 3.30 10.44 6.68
CA ASP A 549 4.26 10.45 5.60
C ASP A 549 4.74 11.87 5.30
N TYR A 550 6.00 11.98 4.95
CA TYR A 550 6.69 13.23 4.65
C TYR A 550 7.44 13.12 3.33
N GLN A 551 7.21 14.08 2.44
CA GLN A 551 7.83 14.13 1.13
C GLN A 551 8.34 15.54 0.83
N LEU A 552 9.56 15.63 0.35
CA LEU A 552 10.13 16.86 -0.20
C LEU A 552 9.91 16.89 -1.71
N ILE A 553 9.49 18.04 -2.24
CA ILE A 553 9.20 18.21 -3.66
C ILE A 553 9.91 19.47 -4.16
N GLN A 554 10.45 19.43 -5.37
CA GLN A 554 11.03 20.61 -6.03
C GLN A 554 9.93 21.65 -6.32
N PRO A 555 10.20 22.96 -6.15
CA PRO A 555 9.17 24.00 -6.23
C PRO A 555 8.52 24.15 -7.61
N TYR A 556 9.19 23.66 -8.66
CA TYR A 556 8.65 23.66 -10.02
C TYR A 556 7.73 22.47 -10.32
N VAL A 557 7.60 21.48 -9.44
CA VAL A 557 6.64 20.37 -9.58
C VAL A 557 5.26 20.86 -9.17
N LYS A 558 4.29 20.70 -10.04
CA LYS A 558 2.90 21.12 -9.88
C LYS A 558 1.95 19.95 -10.16
N GLY A 559 0.73 20.02 -9.65
CA GLY A 559 -0.31 19.02 -9.92
C GLY A 559 -0.07 17.64 -9.30
N TYR A 560 0.98 17.49 -8.47
CA TYR A 560 1.29 16.28 -7.71
C TYR A 560 0.81 16.41 -6.27
N TYR A 561 0.34 15.30 -5.69
CA TYR A 561 -0.09 15.21 -4.30
C TYR A 561 0.31 13.87 -3.69
N LEU A 562 0.59 13.91 -2.39
CA LEU A 562 0.78 12.73 -1.55
C LEU A 562 -0.57 12.38 -0.91
N ASP A 563 -1.07 11.16 -1.09
CA ASP A 563 -2.27 10.67 -0.42
C ASP A 563 -1.96 9.77 0.79
N ALA A 564 -2.99 9.45 1.59
CA ALA A 564 -2.82 8.69 2.82
C ALA A 564 -2.48 7.20 2.62
N MET A 565 -2.47 6.70 1.40
CA MET A 565 -2.06 5.34 1.03
C MET A 565 -0.78 5.33 0.18
N HIS A 566 -0.15 6.50 -0.02
CA HIS A 566 1.01 6.68 -0.88
C HIS A 566 0.80 6.12 -2.30
N ARG A 567 -0.38 6.38 -2.87
CA ARG A 567 -0.67 6.02 -4.26
C ARG A 567 -0.13 7.09 -5.18
N ILE A 568 0.66 6.71 -6.16
CA ILE A 568 1.31 7.64 -7.09
C ILE A 568 0.48 7.75 -8.37
N ASN A 569 0.08 8.98 -8.72
CA ASN A 569 -0.63 9.28 -9.96
C ASN A 569 -0.02 10.52 -10.63
N PHE A 570 0.59 10.35 -11.81
CA PHE A 570 1.27 11.41 -12.54
C PHE A 570 0.45 12.01 -13.69
N ARG A 571 -0.83 11.66 -13.82
CA ARG A 571 -1.69 12.14 -14.93
C ARG A 571 -1.75 13.66 -15.00
N HIS A 572 -1.86 14.31 -13.83
CA HIS A 572 -1.98 15.78 -13.69
C HIS A 572 -0.68 16.47 -13.25
N LEU A 573 0.41 15.72 -13.17
CA LEU A 573 1.70 16.29 -12.80
C LEU A 573 2.31 17.06 -13.98
N TRP A 574 2.82 18.27 -13.71
CA TRP A 574 3.56 19.07 -14.68
C TRP A 574 4.73 19.82 -14.04
N LEU A 575 5.66 20.31 -14.86
CA LEU A 575 6.88 20.95 -14.43
C LEU A 575 6.88 22.43 -14.87
N ASP A 576 6.91 23.34 -13.90
CA ASP A 576 7.00 24.79 -14.11
C ASP A 576 8.47 25.23 -14.20
N LYS A 577 9.16 24.74 -15.24
CA LYS A 577 10.57 25.06 -15.55
C LYS A 577 10.69 26.08 -16.67
#